data_d028ad285d9499dd40e0f196576ce4af
#
_entry.id   d028ad285d9499dd40e0f196576ce4af
#
_cell.length_a   1.000
_cell.length_b   1.000
_cell.length_c   1.000
_cell.angle_alpha   90.00
_cell.angle_beta   90.00
_cell.angle_gamma   90.00
#
_symmetry.space_group_name_H-M   'P 1'
#
loop_
_entity.id
_entity.type
_entity.pdbx_description
1 polymer ?
#
loop_
_entity_poly.entity_id
_entity_poly.type
_entity_poly.pdbx_seq_one_letter_code
_entity_poly.pdbx_strand_id
1 'polypeptide(L)'
;HGFTSSKLVYSYFAVALAEAGFRVIMPDAPEHGARYQGDEAGRMQRFWPILQQNFREFPALCEAIIAEGWLEGERLAVAGASMGGMTALGIMTHHPELNSVACLMGSGYFRSLSQTLFPSPDFDVDSLNEWDVSHQLASLARRPLLLWHGDADDVVPPEETFRLEQALRQGDLAARLTCFWQKGVRHRITPEALATTVAFFQQHL
;
A
#
# COMPACT_ATOMS: atom_id res chain seq x y z
N HIS A 1 1.76 0.11 7.46
CA HIS A 1 2.45 1.31 7.96
C HIS A 1 3.61 1.72 7.05
N GLY A 2 4.12 2.97 7.18
CA GLY A 2 5.29 3.45 6.46
C GLY A 2 6.60 2.87 6.95
N PHE A 3 7.66 3.00 6.13
CA PHE A 3 9.02 2.59 6.47
C PHE A 3 9.52 3.34 7.72
N THR A 4 10.34 2.70 8.53
CA THR A 4 10.83 3.17 9.85
C THR A 4 9.75 3.45 10.91
N SER A 5 8.50 3.10 10.65
CA SER A 5 7.35 3.27 11.53
C SER A 5 6.89 1.94 12.17
N SER A 6 5.65 1.85 12.62
CA SER A 6 5.05 0.63 13.16
C SER A 6 3.52 0.69 13.08
N LYS A 7 2.86 -0.44 13.29
CA LYS A 7 1.39 -0.49 13.42
C LYS A 7 0.85 0.44 14.50
N LEU A 8 1.59 0.64 15.60
CA LEU A 8 1.13 1.49 16.69
C LEU A 8 1.06 2.96 16.31
N VAL A 9 2.00 3.44 15.48
CA VAL A 9 1.97 4.82 14.95
C VAL A 9 0.75 5.04 14.07
N TYR A 10 0.30 4.01 13.35
CA TYR A 10 -0.87 4.07 12.45
C TYR A 10 -2.18 3.61 13.12
N SER A 11 -2.21 3.42 14.45
CA SER A 11 -3.41 2.94 15.17
C SER A 11 -4.65 3.82 14.98
N TYR A 12 -4.48 5.11 14.68
CA TYR A 12 -5.59 6.00 14.36
C TYR A 12 -6.41 5.56 13.12
N PHE A 13 -5.77 4.89 12.14
CA PHE A 13 -6.51 4.24 11.05
C PHE A 13 -7.37 3.10 11.56
N ALA A 14 -6.83 2.27 12.46
CA ALA A 14 -7.57 1.17 13.04
C ALA A 14 -8.79 1.68 13.82
N VAL A 15 -8.63 2.75 14.60
CA VAL A 15 -9.74 3.36 15.35
C VAL A 15 -10.81 3.87 14.39
N ALA A 16 -10.45 4.68 13.41
CA ALA A 16 -11.41 5.28 12.49
C ALA A 16 -12.17 4.23 11.65
N LEU A 17 -11.48 3.20 11.19
CA LEU A 17 -12.11 2.11 10.43
C LEU A 17 -12.96 1.22 11.33
N ALA A 18 -12.54 0.94 12.57
CA ALA A 18 -13.35 0.17 13.51
C ALA A 18 -14.64 0.92 13.93
N GLU A 19 -14.56 2.23 14.12
CA GLU A 19 -15.76 3.08 14.34
C GLU A 19 -16.71 3.07 13.14
N ALA A 20 -16.17 2.87 11.92
CA ALA A 20 -16.95 2.71 10.70
C ALA A 20 -17.51 1.29 10.49
N GLY A 21 -17.27 0.36 11.42
CA GLY A 21 -17.82 -1.00 11.41
C GLY A 21 -16.90 -2.07 10.82
N PHE A 22 -15.64 -1.75 10.51
CA PHE A 22 -14.68 -2.71 9.97
C PHE A 22 -13.89 -3.42 11.07
N ARG A 23 -13.58 -4.68 10.86
CA ARG A 23 -12.52 -5.37 11.59
C ARG A 23 -11.18 -5.01 10.97
N VAL A 24 -10.24 -4.52 11.77
CA VAL A 24 -8.94 -4.03 11.30
C VAL A 24 -7.82 -4.90 11.83
N ILE A 25 -6.96 -5.36 10.93
CA ILE A 25 -5.79 -6.15 11.25
C ILE A 25 -4.57 -5.40 10.77
N MET A 26 -3.66 -5.10 11.68
CA MET A 26 -2.47 -4.31 11.42
C MET A 26 -1.21 -5.10 11.79
N PRO A 27 -0.55 -5.75 10.83
CA PRO A 27 0.74 -6.38 11.07
C PRO A 27 1.86 -5.34 11.17
N ASP A 28 2.92 -5.64 11.93
CA ASP A 28 4.20 -4.98 11.74
C ASP A 28 4.92 -5.61 10.56
N ALA A 29 5.46 -4.78 9.66
CA ALA A 29 6.32 -5.23 8.57
C ALA A 29 7.60 -5.91 9.11
N PRO A 30 8.30 -6.72 8.32
CA PRO A 30 9.62 -7.23 8.69
C PRO A 30 10.53 -6.09 9.15
N GLU A 31 11.31 -6.34 10.18
CA GLU A 31 12.24 -5.37 10.79
C GLU A 31 11.59 -4.07 11.31
N HIS A 32 10.29 -4.08 11.61
CA HIS A 32 9.56 -2.92 12.15
C HIS A 32 8.77 -3.29 13.41
N GLY A 33 8.45 -2.29 14.21
CA GLY A 33 7.63 -2.46 15.40
C GLY A 33 8.13 -3.57 16.32
N ALA A 34 7.28 -4.54 16.66
CA ALA A 34 7.64 -5.70 17.47
C ALA A 34 8.64 -6.66 16.80
N ARG A 35 8.86 -6.52 15.51
CA ARG A 35 9.80 -7.34 14.70
C ARG A 35 11.16 -6.64 14.50
N TYR A 36 11.34 -5.46 15.05
CA TYR A 36 12.59 -4.71 14.96
C TYR A 36 13.65 -5.23 15.91
N GLN A 37 14.88 -5.45 15.42
CA GLN A 37 15.98 -6.03 16.19
C GLN A 37 17.16 -5.06 16.42
N GLY A 38 16.94 -3.76 16.23
CA GLY A 38 17.93 -2.75 16.59
C GLY A 38 18.96 -2.38 15.51
N ASP A 39 18.83 -2.95 14.28
CA ASP A 39 19.76 -2.64 13.16
C ASP A 39 19.14 -1.58 12.23
N GLU A 40 19.21 -0.31 12.60
CA GLU A 40 18.64 0.77 11.80
C GLU A 40 19.41 0.99 10.48
N ALA A 41 20.73 0.98 10.52
CA ALA A 41 21.56 1.21 9.33
C ALA A 41 21.35 0.10 8.28
N GLY A 42 21.35 -1.15 8.72
CA GLY A 42 21.08 -2.29 7.83
C GLY A 42 19.64 -2.28 7.31
N ARG A 43 18.66 -1.92 8.15
CA ARG A 43 17.26 -1.79 7.72
C ARG A 43 17.11 -0.79 6.58
N MET A 44 17.79 0.37 6.64
CA MET A 44 17.76 1.37 5.56
C MET A 44 18.23 0.81 4.22
N GLN A 45 19.20 -0.09 4.24
CA GLN A 45 19.72 -0.76 3.03
C GLN A 45 18.80 -1.90 2.54
N ARG A 46 17.91 -2.41 3.40
CA ARG A 46 17.01 -3.53 3.10
C ARG A 46 15.57 -3.12 2.79
N PHE A 47 15.33 -1.86 2.40
CA PHE A 47 13.98 -1.40 2.06
C PHE A 47 13.28 -2.32 1.05
N TRP A 48 13.92 -2.62 -0.06
CA TRP A 48 13.33 -3.45 -1.13
C TRP A 48 13.16 -4.91 -0.73
N PRO A 49 14.14 -5.58 -0.10
CA PRO A 49 13.91 -6.88 0.51
C PRO A 49 12.75 -6.93 1.52
N ILE A 50 12.62 -5.91 2.37
CA ILE A 50 11.52 -5.78 3.33
C ILE A 50 10.18 -5.65 2.62
N LEU A 51 10.11 -4.79 1.60
CA LEU A 51 8.89 -4.62 0.79
C LEU A 51 8.49 -5.95 0.12
N GLN A 52 9.44 -6.64 -0.50
CA GLN A 52 9.20 -7.94 -1.14
C GLN A 52 8.73 -9.00 -0.12
N GLN A 53 9.28 -8.98 1.09
CA GLN A 53 8.87 -9.88 2.15
C GLN A 53 7.42 -9.62 2.59
N ASN A 54 6.96 -8.35 2.64
CA ASN A 54 5.55 -8.03 2.89
C ASN A 54 4.62 -8.70 1.88
N PHE A 55 4.99 -8.70 0.59
CA PHE A 55 4.19 -9.38 -0.44
C PHE A 55 4.09 -10.88 -0.18
N ARG A 56 5.21 -11.51 0.14
CA ARG A 56 5.31 -12.96 0.36
C ARG A 56 4.62 -13.42 1.65
N GLU A 57 4.52 -12.58 2.65
CA GLU A 57 3.86 -12.90 3.93
C GLU A 57 2.33 -12.73 3.88
N PHE A 58 1.80 -12.02 2.89
CA PHE A 58 0.37 -11.73 2.81
C PHE A 58 -0.51 -12.98 2.73
N PRO A 59 -0.20 -14.03 1.94
CA PRO A 59 -1.01 -15.25 1.92
C PRO A 59 -1.15 -15.90 3.30
N ALA A 60 -0.05 -16.03 4.05
CA ALA A 60 -0.09 -16.59 5.40
C ALA A 60 -0.92 -15.74 6.38
N LEU A 61 -0.91 -14.42 6.21
CA LEU A 61 -1.79 -13.53 6.98
C LEU A 61 -3.25 -13.79 6.65
N CYS A 62 -3.61 -13.93 5.37
CA CYS A 62 -4.98 -14.27 4.95
C CYS A 62 -5.43 -15.62 5.51
N GLU A 63 -4.58 -16.64 5.44
CA GLU A 63 -4.86 -17.96 6.02
C GLU A 63 -5.14 -17.87 7.53
N ALA A 64 -4.34 -17.10 8.27
CA ALA A 64 -4.57 -16.87 9.69
C ALA A 64 -5.89 -16.15 9.98
N ILE A 65 -6.23 -15.12 9.19
CA ILE A 65 -7.50 -14.38 9.31
C ILE A 65 -8.70 -15.31 9.09
N ILE A 66 -8.63 -16.19 8.10
CA ILE A 66 -9.68 -17.16 7.78
C ILE A 66 -9.78 -18.20 8.91
N ALA A 67 -8.67 -18.75 9.38
CA ALA A 67 -8.64 -19.76 10.43
C ALA A 67 -9.22 -19.26 11.75
N GLU A 68 -9.02 -17.99 12.09
CA GLU A 68 -9.60 -17.33 13.25
C GLU A 68 -11.09 -16.93 13.08
N GLY A 69 -11.66 -17.15 11.91
CA GLY A 69 -13.05 -16.77 11.61
C GLY A 69 -13.26 -15.24 11.62
N TRP A 70 -12.25 -14.47 11.28
CA TRP A 70 -12.32 -13.01 11.32
C TRP A 70 -12.81 -12.39 10.01
N LEU A 71 -12.92 -13.17 8.96
CA LEU A 71 -13.44 -12.73 7.67
C LEU A 71 -14.96 -12.86 7.64
N GLU A 72 -15.66 -11.80 7.27
CA GLU A 72 -17.11 -11.82 7.07
C GLU A 72 -17.43 -12.02 5.59
N GLY A 73 -17.93 -13.20 5.24
CA GLY A 73 -18.11 -13.60 3.85
C GLY A 73 -16.75 -13.61 3.11
N GLU A 74 -16.68 -12.92 1.98
CA GLU A 74 -15.46 -12.77 1.19
C GLU A 74 -14.95 -11.30 1.21
N ARG A 75 -15.41 -10.50 2.18
CA ARG A 75 -15.09 -9.07 2.23
C ARG A 75 -13.71 -8.82 2.83
N LEU A 76 -12.74 -8.69 1.95
CA LEU A 76 -11.33 -8.43 2.30
C LEU A 76 -10.81 -7.24 1.51
N ALA A 77 -10.22 -6.28 2.21
CA ALA A 77 -9.57 -5.12 1.61
C ALA A 77 -8.21 -4.88 2.24
N VAL A 78 -7.35 -4.16 1.52
CA VAL A 78 -6.05 -3.72 2.04
C VAL A 78 -5.88 -2.23 1.87
N ALA A 79 -5.21 -1.62 2.85
CA ALA A 79 -4.80 -0.22 2.79
C ALA A 79 -3.39 -0.07 3.31
N GLY A 80 -2.70 0.95 2.83
CA GLY A 80 -1.41 1.30 3.38
C GLY A 80 -0.94 2.69 2.98
N ALA A 81 0.04 3.18 3.72
CA ALA A 81 0.65 4.47 3.48
C ALA A 81 2.15 4.33 3.25
N SER A 82 2.71 5.06 2.27
CA SER A 82 4.14 5.01 1.93
C SER A 82 4.56 3.57 1.56
N MET A 83 5.51 2.96 2.26
CA MET A 83 5.85 1.54 2.09
C MET A 83 4.62 0.63 2.20
N GLY A 84 3.69 0.91 3.12
CA GLY A 84 2.42 0.19 3.24
C GLY A 84 1.53 0.36 2.01
N GLY A 85 1.50 1.55 1.39
CA GLY A 85 0.81 1.80 0.13
C GLY A 85 1.43 1.04 -1.04
N MET A 86 2.76 1.00 -1.10
CA MET A 86 3.50 0.16 -2.05
C MET A 86 3.17 -1.32 -1.86
N THR A 87 3.13 -1.77 -0.59
CA THR A 87 2.72 -3.13 -0.24
C THR A 87 1.30 -3.44 -0.74
N ALA A 88 0.34 -2.53 -0.52
CA ALA A 88 -1.04 -2.71 -0.95
C ALA A 88 -1.17 -2.84 -2.48
N LEU A 89 -0.43 -2.03 -3.25
CA LEU A 89 -0.42 -2.11 -4.71
C LEU A 89 0.22 -3.41 -5.22
N GLY A 90 1.35 -3.84 -4.66
CA GLY A 90 1.99 -5.10 -5.02
C GLY A 90 1.09 -6.30 -4.72
N ILE A 91 0.52 -6.37 -3.53
CA ILE A 91 -0.45 -7.40 -3.14
C ILE A 91 -1.62 -7.45 -4.12
N MET A 92 -2.16 -6.29 -4.50
CA MET A 92 -3.31 -6.20 -5.42
C MET A 92 -3.07 -6.90 -6.76
N THR A 93 -1.83 -6.96 -7.23
CA THR A 93 -1.51 -7.59 -8.52
C THR A 93 -1.70 -9.11 -8.51
N HIS A 94 -1.50 -9.77 -7.35
CA HIS A 94 -1.50 -11.22 -7.20
C HIS A 94 -2.72 -11.77 -6.46
N HIS A 95 -3.50 -10.92 -5.79
CA HIS A 95 -4.60 -11.30 -4.93
C HIS A 95 -5.94 -10.82 -5.48
N PRO A 96 -6.55 -11.57 -6.45
CA PRO A 96 -7.83 -11.20 -7.06
C PRO A 96 -9.02 -11.27 -6.09
N GLU A 97 -8.86 -11.93 -4.96
CA GLU A 97 -9.85 -12.03 -3.89
C GLU A 97 -10.09 -10.71 -3.12
N LEU A 98 -9.16 -9.75 -3.24
CA LEU A 98 -9.34 -8.45 -2.62
C LEU A 98 -10.50 -7.67 -3.25
N ASN A 99 -11.42 -7.18 -2.44
CA ASN A 99 -12.58 -6.42 -2.92
C ASN A 99 -12.24 -4.97 -3.25
N SER A 100 -11.35 -4.35 -2.48
CA SER A 100 -10.90 -2.97 -2.70
C SER A 100 -9.53 -2.72 -2.10
N VAL A 101 -8.84 -1.71 -2.62
CA VAL A 101 -7.47 -1.37 -2.20
C VAL A 101 -7.32 0.15 -2.06
N ALA A 102 -6.63 0.60 -1.02
CA ALA A 102 -6.26 2.00 -0.85
C ALA A 102 -4.74 2.16 -0.70
N CYS A 103 -4.15 2.93 -1.60
CA CYS A 103 -2.74 3.32 -1.56
C CYS A 103 -2.63 4.82 -1.28
N LEU A 104 -2.01 5.16 -0.15
CA LEU A 104 -1.77 6.53 0.25
C LEU A 104 -0.27 6.82 0.12
N MET A 105 0.09 7.86 -0.63
CA MET A 105 1.47 8.34 -0.84
C MET A 105 2.48 7.19 -1.11
N GLY A 106 2.09 6.24 -1.94
CA GLY A 106 2.92 5.12 -2.36
C GLY A 106 3.15 5.10 -3.86
N SER A 107 3.85 4.08 -4.34
CA SER A 107 4.06 3.79 -5.76
C SER A 107 3.94 2.30 -6.01
N GLY A 108 3.52 1.92 -7.20
CA GLY A 108 3.55 0.53 -7.69
C GLY A 108 4.63 0.27 -8.73
N TYR A 109 5.38 1.30 -9.14
CA TYR A 109 6.46 1.19 -10.12
C TYR A 109 7.79 0.90 -9.42
N PHE A 110 7.92 -0.31 -8.89
CA PHE A 110 9.00 -0.69 -7.99
C PHE A 110 10.37 -0.65 -8.68
N ARG A 111 10.44 -1.16 -9.90
CA ARG A 111 11.70 -1.21 -10.66
C ARG A 111 12.27 0.18 -10.94
N SER A 112 11.44 1.12 -11.39
CA SER A 112 11.91 2.49 -11.65
C SER A 112 12.23 3.23 -10.36
N LEU A 113 11.40 3.07 -9.35
CA LEU A 113 11.56 3.77 -8.07
C LEU A 113 12.79 3.28 -7.28
N SER A 114 13.18 2.01 -7.41
CA SER A 114 14.36 1.44 -6.73
C SER A 114 15.69 2.05 -7.17
N GLN A 115 15.70 2.74 -8.29
CA GLN A 115 16.90 3.46 -8.75
C GLN A 115 17.13 4.77 -7.98
N THR A 116 16.10 5.33 -7.38
CA THR A 116 16.13 6.64 -6.70
C THR A 116 15.76 6.57 -5.23
N LEU A 117 14.81 5.73 -4.85
CA LEU A 117 14.37 5.55 -3.47
C LEU A 117 15.11 4.36 -2.84
N PHE A 118 15.92 4.62 -1.83
CA PHE A 118 16.70 3.61 -1.11
C PHE A 118 17.45 2.64 -2.04
N PRO A 119 18.34 3.15 -2.94
CA PRO A 119 19.10 2.28 -3.84
C PRO A 119 19.85 1.19 -3.07
N SER A 120 19.70 -0.06 -3.49
CA SER A 120 20.35 -1.22 -2.88
C SER A 120 21.17 -1.96 -3.95
N PRO A 121 22.47 -1.73 -4.06
CA PRO A 121 23.30 -2.29 -5.14
C PRO A 121 23.31 -3.83 -5.18
N ASP A 122 23.14 -4.46 -4.02
CA ASP A 122 23.21 -5.93 -3.87
C ASP A 122 21.83 -6.61 -4.00
N PHE A 123 20.75 -5.84 -4.20
CA PHE A 123 19.41 -6.39 -4.34
C PHE A 123 19.05 -6.61 -5.80
N ASP A 124 18.60 -7.81 -6.12
CA ASP A 124 18.06 -8.13 -7.45
C ASP A 124 16.70 -7.44 -7.66
N VAL A 125 16.74 -6.25 -8.27
CA VAL A 125 15.56 -5.44 -8.57
C VAL A 125 14.60 -6.14 -9.53
N ASP A 126 15.12 -7.01 -10.40
CA ASP A 126 14.28 -7.76 -11.36
C ASP A 126 13.35 -8.74 -10.65
N SER A 127 13.69 -9.14 -9.41
CA SER A 127 12.79 -9.94 -8.57
C SER A 127 11.49 -9.22 -8.15
N LEU A 128 11.40 -7.90 -8.37
CA LEU A 128 10.17 -7.11 -8.13
C LEU A 128 9.26 -7.04 -9.37
N ASN A 129 9.71 -7.48 -10.54
CA ASN A 129 8.96 -7.33 -11.79
C ASN A 129 7.59 -8.02 -11.75
N GLU A 130 7.48 -9.14 -11.03
CA GLU A 130 6.20 -9.85 -10.88
C GLU A 130 5.15 -9.02 -10.11
N TRP A 131 5.60 -8.13 -9.21
CA TRP A 131 4.75 -7.28 -8.36
C TRP A 131 4.57 -5.87 -8.91
N ASP A 132 5.36 -5.48 -9.92
CA ASP A 132 5.34 -4.14 -10.50
C ASP A 132 4.03 -3.91 -11.28
N VAL A 133 3.36 -2.79 -10.97
CA VAL A 133 2.05 -2.49 -11.57
C VAL A 133 2.11 -2.17 -13.06
N SER A 134 3.29 -1.84 -13.62
CA SER A 134 3.43 -1.48 -15.03
C SER A 134 2.94 -2.56 -16.00
N HIS A 135 3.01 -3.81 -15.58
CA HIS A 135 2.57 -4.97 -16.36
C HIS A 135 1.20 -5.52 -15.91
N GLN A 136 0.55 -4.88 -14.92
CA GLN A 136 -0.62 -5.41 -14.22
C GLN A 136 -1.82 -4.46 -14.22
N LEU A 137 -1.82 -3.41 -15.05
CA LEU A 137 -2.86 -2.36 -15.05
C LEU A 137 -4.27 -2.93 -15.19
N ALA A 138 -4.46 -3.92 -16.07
CA ALA A 138 -5.76 -4.56 -16.25
C ALA A 138 -6.22 -5.34 -14.99
N SER A 139 -5.29 -5.90 -14.24
CA SER A 139 -5.59 -6.56 -12.97
C SER A 139 -6.02 -5.54 -11.90
N LEU A 140 -5.33 -4.40 -11.80
CA LEU A 140 -5.70 -3.33 -10.88
C LEU A 140 -7.10 -2.79 -11.17
N ALA A 141 -7.44 -2.61 -12.45
CA ALA A 141 -8.71 -2.03 -12.89
C ALA A 141 -9.95 -2.86 -12.55
N ARG A 142 -9.79 -4.13 -12.19
CA ARG A 142 -10.92 -5.02 -11.87
C ARG A 142 -11.62 -4.66 -10.56
N ARG A 143 -10.96 -3.93 -9.67
CA ARG A 143 -11.44 -3.64 -8.32
C ARG A 143 -11.36 -2.15 -8.02
N PRO A 144 -12.20 -1.64 -7.12
CA PRO A 144 -12.05 -0.29 -6.59
C PRO A 144 -10.64 -0.04 -6.06
N LEU A 145 -10.01 1.01 -6.55
CA LEU A 145 -8.68 1.47 -6.14
C LEU A 145 -8.74 2.94 -5.75
N LEU A 146 -8.34 3.23 -4.51
CA LEU A 146 -8.08 4.58 -4.06
C LEU A 146 -6.59 4.88 -4.18
N LEU A 147 -6.24 5.95 -4.89
CA LEU A 147 -4.93 6.57 -4.85
C LEU A 147 -5.06 7.93 -4.17
N TRP A 148 -4.35 8.14 -3.09
CA TRP A 148 -4.25 9.43 -2.41
C TRP A 148 -2.80 9.89 -2.36
N HIS A 149 -2.52 11.16 -2.71
CA HIS A 149 -1.17 11.72 -2.64
C HIS A 149 -1.19 13.22 -2.37
N GLY A 150 -0.23 13.70 -1.57
CA GLY A 150 0.06 15.11 -1.44
C GLY A 150 0.95 15.59 -2.60
N ASP A 151 0.59 16.70 -3.25
CA ASP A 151 1.32 17.18 -4.44
C ASP A 151 2.69 17.83 -4.13
N ALA A 152 3.01 18.00 -2.85
CA ALA A 152 4.30 18.47 -2.37
C ALA A 152 5.09 17.38 -1.62
N ASP A 153 4.80 16.10 -1.88
CA ASP A 153 5.50 14.97 -1.25
C ASP A 153 6.98 15.00 -1.63
N ASP A 154 7.82 14.99 -0.62
CA ASP A 154 9.27 15.12 -0.72
C ASP A 154 10.03 13.82 -0.43
N VAL A 155 9.31 12.71 -0.30
CA VAL A 155 9.87 11.37 -0.05
C VAL A 155 9.52 10.41 -1.18
N VAL A 156 8.22 10.17 -1.43
CA VAL A 156 7.75 9.41 -2.59
C VAL A 156 7.25 10.40 -3.63
N PRO A 157 7.91 10.51 -4.79
CA PRO A 157 7.53 11.49 -5.79
C PRO A 157 6.06 11.38 -6.18
N PRO A 158 5.26 12.47 -6.12
CA PRO A 158 3.85 12.44 -6.52
C PRO A 158 3.65 12.06 -7.99
N GLU A 159 4.68 12.25 -8.82
CA GLU A 159 4.74 11.83 -10.21
C GLU A 159 4.48 10.33 -10.38
N GLU A 160 4.82 9.51 -9.40
CA GLU A 160 4.58 8.06 -9.43
C GLU A 160 3.07 7.74 -9.40
N THR A 161 2.31 8.39 -8.51
CA THR A 161 0.85 8.28 -8.49
C THR A 161 0.21 8.89 -9.74
N PHE A 162 0.70 10.04 -10.19
CA PHE A 162 0.23 10.67 -11.43
C PHE A 162 0.44 9.76 -12.64
N ARG A 163 1.61 9.13 -12.76
CA ARG A 163 1.93 8.18 -13.80
C ARG A 163 0.96 6.99 -13.81
N LEU A 164 0.64 6.43 -12.64
CA LEU A 164 -0.31 5.33 -12.54
C LEU A 164 -1.74 5.77 -12.91
N GLU A 165 -2.18 6.92 -12.42
CA GLU A 165 -3.47 7.51 -12.78
C GLU A 165 -3.58 7.70 -14.30
N GLN A 166 -2.56 8.29 -14.93
CA GLN A 166 -2.54 8.52 -16.38
C GLN A 166 -2.55 7.20 -17.16
N ALA A 167 -1.74 6.22 -16.74
CA ALA A 167 -1.71 4.92 -17.41
C ALA A 167 -3.08 4.21 -17.38
N LEU A 168 -3.77 4.25 -16.24
CA LEU A 168 -5.12 3.68 -16.11
C LEU A 168 -6.14 4.44 -16.97
N ARG A 169 -6.09 5.79 -17.00
CA ARG A 169 -6.99 6.61 -17.82
C ARG A 169 -6.77 6.41 -19.32
N GLN A 170 -5.52 6.40 -19.78
CA GLN A 170 -5.17 6.20 -21.17
C GLN A 170 -5.51 4.80 -21.68
N GLY A 171 -5.46 3.80 -20.80
CA GLY A 171 -5.86 2.43 -21.10
C GLY A 171 -7.37 2.17 -21.02
N ASP A 172 -8.20 3.18 -20.75
CA ASP A 172 -9.65 3.03 -20.46
C ASP A 172 -9.93 2.08 -19.26
N LEU A 173 -9.03 2.10 -18.29
CA LEU A 173 -9.04 1.23 -17.10
C LEU A 173 -9.42 1.97 -15.81
N ALA A 174 -9.82 3.23 -15.88
CA ALA A 174 -10.05 4.08 -14.71
C ALA A 174 -11.49 4.06 -14.15
N ALA A 175 -12.37 3.18 -14.65
CA ALA A 175 -13.79 3.15 -14.25
C ALA A 175 -14.01 2.92 -12.74
N ARG A 176 -13.06 2.26 -12.06
CA ARG A 176 -13.11 1.97 -10.62
C ARG A 176 -11.99 2.67 -9.84
N LEU A 177 -11.33 3.66 -10.45
CA LEU A 177 -10.28 4.45 -9.83
C LEU A 177 -10.88 5.68 -9.13
N THR A 178 -10.56 5.85 -7.86
CA THR A 178 -10.70 7.10 -7.13
C THR A 178 -9.31 7.67 -6.92
N CYS A 179 -9.04 8.85 -7.46
CA CYS A 179 -7.77 9.53 -7.27
C CYS A 179 -8.00 10.86 -6.56
N PHE A 180 -7.31 11.07 -5.44
CA PHE A 180 -7.46 12.25 -4.62
C PHE A 180 -6.11 12.91 -4.37
N TRP A 181 -5.95 14.14 -4.85
CA TRP A 181 -4.77 14.96 -4.70
C TRP A 181 -4.96 16.02 -3.62
N GLN A 182 -4.00 16.14 -2.72
CA GLN A 182 -4.07 17.16 -1.68
C GLN A 182 -2.96 18.20 -1.84
N LYS A 183 -3.39 19.43 -2.13
CA LYS A 183 -2.49 20.54 -2.45
C LYS A 183 -1.62 20.96 -1.27
N GLY A 184 -0.31 21.13 -1.52
CA GLY A 184 0.67 21.60 -0.55
C GLY A 184 0.98 20.62 0.57
N VAL A 185 0.51 19.38 0.48
CA VAL A 185 0.78 18.35 1.48
C VAL A 185 2.03 17.58 1.09
N ARG A 186 2.97 17.50 2.05
CA ARG A 186 4.20 16.73 1.95
C ARG A 186 3.94 15.26 2.33
N HIS A 187 5.01 14.48 2.59
CA HIS A 187 4.91 13.04 2.94
C HIS A 187 4.28 12.81 4.32
N ARG A 188 2.98 12.97 4.43
CA ARG A 188 2.23 12.76 5.69
C ARG A 188 0.77 12.44 5.43
N ILE A 189 0.15 11.69 6.33
CA ILE A 189 -1.30 11.48 6.34
C ILE A 189 -1.98 12.68 6.99
N THR A 190 -3.02 13.17 6.35
CA THR A 190 -3.89 14.23 6.86
C THR A 190 -5.20 13.66 7.39
N PRO A 191 -5.94 14.39 8.23
CA PRO A 191 -7.30 13.99 8.61
C PRO A 191 -8.22 13.74 7.41
N GLU A 192 -8.04 14.48 6.33
CA GLU A 192 -8.79 14.33 5.09
C GLU A 192 -8.43 13.04 4.36
N ALA A 193 -7.14 12.66 4.32
CA ALA A 193 -6.70 11.36 3.78
C ALA A 193 -7.34 10.19 4.54
N LEU A 194 -7.38 10.28 5.87
CA LEU A 194 -8.03 9.28 6.72
C LEU A 194 -9.53 9.20 6.43
N ALA A 195 -10.23 10.33 6.44
CA ALA A 195 -11.66 10.38 6.17
C ALA A 195 -12.02 9.85 4.78
N THR A 196 -11.22 10.22 3.75
CA THR A 196 -11.39 9.71 2.38
C THR A 196 -11.21 8.20 2.32
N THR A 197 -10.25 7.65 3.04
CA THR A 197 -10.02 6.19 3.09
C THR A 197 -11.18 5.47 3.75
N VAL A 198 -11.72 6.00 4.86
CA VAL A 198 -12.89 5.42 5.54
C VAL A 198 -14.10 5.44 4.62
N ALA A 199 -14.41 6.60 4.01
CA ALA A 199 -15.53 6.74 3.09
C ALA A 199 -15.41 5.80 1.88
N PHE A 200 -14.21 5.65 1.34
CA PHE A 200 -13.93 4.73 0.23
C PHE A 200 -14.28 3.28 0.61
N PHE A 201 -13.85 2.80 1.77
CA PHE A 201 -14.16 1.43 2.18
C PHE A 201 -15.63 1.25 2.53
N GLN A 202 -16.30 2.23 3.14
CA GLN A 202 -17.75 2.18 3.36
C GLN A 202 -18.56 2.06 2.06
N GLN A 203 -18.02 2.58 0.96
CA GLN A 203 -18.67 2.48 -0.36
C GLN A 203 -18.37 1.16 -1.07
N HIS A 204 -17.21 0.53 -0.81
CA HIS A 204 -16.66 -0.53 -1.67
C HIS A 204 -16.37 -1.85 -0.95
N LEU A 205 -16.62 -1.96 0.35
CA LEU A 205 -16.44 -3.16 1.15
C LEU A 205 -17.68 -3.48 1.97
#